data_a5919a2c478bc167ca8dd1be5a3348a4
#
_entry.id   a5919a2c478bc167ca8dd1be5a3348a4
#
_cell.length_a   1.000
_cell.length_b   1.000
_cell.length_c   1.000
_cell.angle_alpha   90.00
_cell.angle_beta   90.00
_cell.angle_gamma   90.00
#
_symmetry.space_group_name_H-M   'P 1'
#
loop_
_entity.id
_entity.type
_entity.pdbx_description
1 polymer ?
#
loop_
_entity_poly.entity_id
_entity_poly.type
_entity_poly.pdbx_seq_one_letter_code
_entity_poly.pdbx_strand_id
1 'polypeptide(L)'
;VDPIFLPEEVDLIDEIKYKLMNQNMEENGSMGKWMMRNTASVQINFDFVSEKELEEIVFVSDCVNPVSAFLFSNSPFINGEKVKNKNIRNIIWENTDNIRCKNLINHDITSPKNLINQYIDYLKVVPGIFQLGQDGLIEPTKGSLLNRLEELDKKDNLTGEDIKCALHQIFTNVRLKNLIEIRGADRPPIGYEMAPVSFWTGILTVESVRSEIFKEVINWSYEDRIKFNNAALSLDDSATTVGNKKYSYWNNWLSDLAIIGLRERGMG
;
A
#
# COMPACT_ATOMS: atom_id res chain seq x y z
N VAL A 1 6.10 -14.09 2.41
CA VAL A 1 5.37 -14.88 3.43
C VAL A 1 6.31 -15.91 3.98
N ASP A 2 6.21 -16.17 5.31
CA ASP A 2 6.87 -17.32 5.89
C ASP A 2 6.34 -18.59 5.22
N PRO A 3 7.20 -19.45 4.66
CA PRO A 3 6.75 -20.59 3.87
C PRO A 3 6.32 -21.80 4.71
N ILE A 4 6.71 -21.88 5.99
CA ILE A 4 6.66 -23.09 6.81
C ILE A 4 5.68 -22.97 7.96
N PHE A 5 5.80 -21.91 8.75
CA PHE A 5 5.10 -21.77 10.03
C PHE A 5 3.68 -21.22 9.88
N LEU A 6 2.77 -21.75 10.69
CA LEU A 6 1.43 -21.15 10.91
C LEU A 6 1.57 -19.87 11.76
N PRO A 7 0.61 -18.93 11.69
CA PRO A 7 0.65 -17.73 12.52
C PRO A 7 0.70 -18.01 14.02
N GLU A 8 0.12 -19.10 14.46
CA GLU A 8 0.11 -19.53 15.86
C GLU A 8 1.47 -20.01 16.36
N GLU A 9 2.38 -20.35 15.44
CA GLU A 9 3.75 -20.81 15.72
C GLU A 9 4.78 -19.67 15.66
N VAL A 10 4.35 -18.47 15.26
CA VAL A 10 5.20 -17.27 15.17
C VAL A 10 4.81 -16.27 16.24
N ASP A 11 5.75 -15.91 17.10
CA ASP A 11 5.52 -14.95 18.16
C ASP A 11 5.18 -13.56 17.62
N LEU A 12 4.22 -12.92 18.27
CA LEU A 12 3.95 -11.50 18.05
C LEU A 12 4.96 -10.67 18.84
N ILE A 13 5.38 -9.54 18.29
CA ILE A 13 6.21 -8.56 19.02
C ILE A 13 5.47 -8.16 20.29
N ASP A 14 6.13 -8.30 21.44
CA ASP A 14 5.55 -8.06 22.77
C ASP A 14 5.47 -6.57 23.11
N GLU A 15 4.69 -5.84 22.33
CA GLU A 15 4.33 -4.44 22.56
C GLU A 15 2.82 -4.27 22.48
N ILE A 16 2.26 -3.38 23.30
CA ILE A 16 0.81 -3.09 23.33
C ILE A 16 0.25 -2.73 21.95
N LYS A 17 0.97 -1.97 21.15
CA LYS A 17 0.61 -1.59 19.80
C LYS A 17 0.31 -2.80 18.93
N TYR A 18 1.20 -3.79 18.92
CA TYR A 18 1.04 -4.99 18.08
C TYR A 18 -0.07 -5.90 18.60
N LYS A 19 -0.27 -5.97 19.93
CA LYS A 19 -1.40 -6.71 20.52
C LYS A 19 -2.75 -6.12 20.07
N LEU A 20 -2.90 -4.79 20.16
CA LEU A 20 -4.11 -4.09 19.71
C LEU A 20 -4.34 -4.24 18.20
N MET A 21 -3.28 -4.11 17.40
CA MET A 21 -3.36 -4.35 15.95
C MET A 21 -3.79 -5.79 15.65
N ASN A 22 -3.16 -6.77 16.29
CA ASN A 22 -3.50 -8.18 16.05
C ASN A 22 -4.96 -8.47 16.37
N GLN A 23 -5.47 -7.99 17.49
CA GLN A 23 -6.88 -8.13 17.85
C GLN A 23 -7.78 -7.50 16.77
N ASN A 24 -7.52 -6.25 16.39
CA ASN A 24 -8.32 -5.58 15.36
C ASN A 24 -8.30 -6.33 14.02
N MET A 25 -7.13 -6.84 13.59
CA MET A 25 -7.01 -7.53 12.31
C MET A 25 -7.66 -8.92 12.33
N GLU A 26 -7.74 -9.58 13.48
CA GLU A 26 -8.48 -10.83 13.66
C GLU A 26 -10.00 -10.62 13.59
N GLU A 27 -10.50 -9.49 14.10
CA GLU A 27 -11.92 -9.15 14.10
C GLU A 27 -12.44 -8.69 12.73
N ASN A 28 -11.59 -8.05 11.92
CA ASN A 28 -12.00 -7.36 10.68
C ASN A 28 -11.62 -8.09 9.38
N GLY A 29 -10.91 -9.22 9.45
CA GLY A 29 -10.52 -9.98 8.28
C GLY A 29 -10.18 -11.43 8.56
N SER A 30 -10.21 -12.26 7.52
CA SER A 30 -9.93 -13.70 7.63
C SER A 30 -8.43 -14.04 7.70
N MET A 31 -7.55 -13.09 7.31
CA MET A 31 -6.10 -13.32 7.20
C MET A 31 -5.26 -12.36 8.03
N GLY A 32 -5.86 -11.69 9.03
CA GLY A 32 -5.18 -10.73 9.88
C GLY A 32 -3.98 -11.31 10.62
N LYS A 33 -4.09 -12.51 11.17
CA LYS A 33 -2.98 -13.20 11.85
C LYS A 33 -1.80 -13.47 10.91
N TRP A 34 -2.08 -13.91 9.69
CA TRP A 34 -1.06 -14.13 8.66
C TRP A 34 -0.31 -12.83 8.34
N MET A 35 -1.04 -11.72 8.16
CA MET A 35 -0.44 -10.44 7.90
C MET A 35 0.49 -10.00 9.03
N MET A 36 0.03 -10.12 10.28
CA MET A 36 0.76 -9.64 11.45
C MET A 36 2.05 -10.40 11.77
N ARG A 37 2.13 -11.69 11.39
CA ARG A 37 3.22 -12.57 11.80
C ARG A 37 4.06 -13.13 10.66
N ASN A 38 3.44 -13.41 9.51
CA ASN A 38 4.07 -14.23 8.47
C ASN A 38 4.40 -13.47 7.19
N THR A 39 4.06 -12.16 7.07
CA THR A 39 4.34 -11.40 5.85
C THR A 39 5.59 -10.54 5.94
N ALA A 40 6.31 -10.47 4.84
CA ALA A 40 7.40 -9.51 4.63
C ALA A 40 7.17 -8.74 3.33
N SER A 41 7.76 -7.54 3.21
CA SER A 41 7.64 -6.70 2.01
C SER A 41 8.85 -5.79 1.86
N VAL A 42 9.04 -5.25 0.66
CA VAL A 42 9.87 -4.08 0.45
C VAL A 42 8.96 -2.87 0.40
N GLN A 43 9.18 -1.92 1.30
CA GLN A 43 8.44 -0.66 1.36
C GLN A 43 9.38 0.49 1.01
N ILE A 44 8.92 1.40 0.17
CA ILE A 44 9.72 2.50 -0.36
C ILE A 44 9.05 3.81 0.02
N ASN A 45 9.85 4.76 0.51
CA ASN A 45 9.39 6.09 0.90
C ASN A 45 9.90 7.12 -0.10
N PHE A 46 9.03 8.03 -0.51
CA PHE A 46 9.35 9.15 -1.37
C PHE A 46 8.98 10.48 -0.71
N ASP A 47 9.88 11.44 -0.80
CA ASP A 47 9.58 12.83 -0.50
C ASP A 47 8.88 13.50 -1.70
N PHE A 48 8.31 14.67 -1.46
CA PHE A 48 7.66 15.51 -2.45
C PHE A 48 7.96 16.99 -2.16
N VAL A 49 7.91 17.83 -3.20
CA VAL A 49 8.24 19.25 -3.07
C VAL A 49 7.02 20.17 -3.15
N SER A 50 5.85 19.62 -3.49
CA SER A 50 4.61 20.38 -3.56
C SER A 50 3.39 19.46 -3.38
N GLU A 51 2.25 20.06 -3.00
CA GLU A 51 0.96 19.36 -2.92
C GLU A 51 0.56 18.73 -4.26
N LYS A 52 0.75 19.46 -5.36
CA LYS A 52 0.48 18.96 -6.71
C LYS A 52 1.32 17.71 -7.03
N GLU A 53 2.59 17.72 -6.70
CA GLU A 53 3.46 16.56 -6.92
C GLU A 53 3.06 15.38 -6.03
N LEU A 54 2.73 15.64 -4.76
CA LEU A 54 2.19 14.63 -3.86
C LEU A 54 0.97 13.94 -4.46
N GLU A 55 -0.04 14.71 -4.88
CA GLU A 55 -1.29 14.19 -5.44
C GLU A 55 -1.03 13.37 -6.71
N GLU A 56 -0.14 13.83 -7.58
CA GLU A 56 0.25 13.13 -8.80
C GLU A 56 0.98 11.81 -8.49
N ILE A 57 1.99 11.83 -7.62
CA ILE A 57 2.75 10.63 -7.22
C ILE A 57 1.81 9.59 -6.59
N VAL A 58 0.96 10.01 -5.66
CA VAL A 58 0.04 9.10 -4.96
C VAL A 58 -0.96 8.48 -5.92
N PHE A 59 -1.55 9.28 -6.81
CA PHE A 59 -2.51 8.80 -7.78
C PHE A 59 -1.89 7.82 -8.77
N VAL A 60 -0.75 8.17 -9.35
CA VAL A 60 0.01 7.27 -10.24
C VAL A 60 0.36 5.98 -9.52
N SER A 61 0.91 6.09 -8.31
CA SER A 61 1.30 4.91 -7.53
C SER A 61 0.14 3.98 -7.25
N ASP A 62 -1.03 4.50 -6.88
CA ASP A 62 -2.21 3.66 -6.61
C ASP A 62 -2.70 2.95 -7.88
N CYS A 63 -2.74 3.66 -9.02
CA CYS A 63 -3.15 3.08 -10.29
C CYS A 63 -2.23 1.94 -10.75
N VAL A 64 -0.90 2.09 -10.60
CA VAL A 64 0.07 1.12 -11.13
C VAL A 64 0.63 0.16 -10.06
N ASN A 65 0.25 0.31 -8.79
CA ASN A 65 0.64 -0.63 -7.74
C ASN A 65 0.38 -2.10 -8.07
N PRO A 66 -0.72 -2.48 -8.75
CA PRO A 66 -0.96 -3.86 -9.15
C PRO A 66 0.17 -4.46 -10.00
N VAL A 67 0.86 -3.67 -10.85
CA VAL A 67 2.03 -4.15 -11.60
C VAL A 67 3.20 -4.48 -10.68
N SER A 68 3.47 -3.66 -9.68
CA SER A 68 4.49 -3.96 -8.66
C SER A 68 4.16 -5.25 -7.90
N ALA A 69 2.89 -5.40 -7.49
CA ALA A 69 2.43 -6.62 -6.83
C ALA A 69 2.57 -7.86 -7.71
N PHE A 70 2.35 -7.74 -9.01
CA PHE A 70 2.51 -8.81 -9.99
C PHE A 70 3.99 -9.16 -10.20
N LEU A 71 4.82 -8.18 -10.57
CA LEU A 71 6.23 -8.39 -10.94
C LEU A 71 7.06 -8.95 -9.80
N PHE A 72 6.83 -8.43 -8.58
CA PHE A 72 7.62 -8.78 -7.40
C PHE A 72 7.00 -9.86 -6.52
N SER A 73 5.92 -10.54 -6.97
CA SER A 73 5.34 -11.65 -6.21
C SER A 73 6.34 -12.79 -6.03
N ASN A 74 6.56 -13.18 -4.76
CA ASN A 74 7.55 -14.19 -4.37
C ASN A 74 7.08 -15.00 -3.14
N SER A 75 5.80 -15.31 -3.06
CA SER A 75 5.22 -16.06 -1.95
C SER A 75 4.54 -17.34 -2.46
N PRO A 76 5.33 -18.36 -2.93
CA PRO A 76 4.79 -19.57 -3.54
C PRO A 76 4.38 -20.65 -2.55
N PHE A 77 4.56 -20.44 -1.25
CA PHE A 77 4.27 -21.42 -0.20
C PHE A 77 3.46 -20.81 0.94
N ILE A 78 2.65 -21.63 1.57
CA ILE A 78 1.94 -21.35 2.82
C ILE A 78 1.84 -22.66 3.61
N ASN A 79 2.16 -22.65 4.90
CA ASN A 79 2.11 -23.83 5.77
C ASN A 79 2.85 -25.06 5.19
N GLY A 80 4.03 -24.86 4.67
CA GLY A 80 4.85 -25.92 4.06
C GLY A 80 4.40 -26.41 2.68
N GLU A 81 3.22 -25.97 2.21
CA GLU A 81 2.63 -26.43 0.95
C GLU A 81 2.78 -25.41 -0.18
N LYS A 82 3.03 -25.89 -1.38
CA LYS A 82 3.10 -25.08 -2.58
C LYS A 82 1.68 -24.63 -3.00
N VAL A 83 1.49 -23.33 -3.15
CA VAL A 83 0.22 -22.75 -3.63
C VAL A 83 0.18 -22.66 -5.16
N LYS A 84 -1.03 -22.52 -5.70
CA LYS A 84 -1.27 -22.43 -7.15
C LYS A 84 -0.52 -21.28 -7.82
N ASN A 85 -0.46 -20.12 -7.16
CA ASN A 85 0.30 -18.98 -7.63
C ASN A 85 1.18 -18.40 -6.51
N LYS A 86 2.21 -17.66 -6.87
CA LYS A 86 3.21 -17.11 -5.94
C LYS A 86 2.81 -15.76 -5.32
N ASN A 87 1.52 -15.40 -5.31
CA ASN A 87 1.02 -14.09 -4.87
C ASN A 87 0.27 -14.13 -3.52
N ILE A 88 0.61 -15.07 -2.67
CA ILE A 88 -0.09 -15.26 -1.37
C ILE A 88 0.00 -14.02 -0.49
N ARG A 89 1.14 -13.33 -0.48
CA ARG A 89 1.25 -12.08 0.30
C ARG A 89 0.14 -11.08 -0.04
N ASN A 90 -0.10 -10.83 -1.32
CA ASN A 90 -1.12 -9.86 -1.72
C ASN A 90 -2.54 -10.36 -1.40
N ILE A 91 -2.79 -11.67 -1.52
CA ILE A 91 -4.05 -12.28 -1.11
C ILE A 91 -4.28 -12.11 0.40
N ILE A 92 -3.24 -12.28 1.22
CA ILE A 92 -3.30 -12.03 2.67
C ILE A 92 -3.71 -10.58 2.95
N TRP A 93 -3.05 -9.60 2.32
CA TRP A 93 -3.34 -8.18 2.51
C TRP A 93 -4.75 -7.78 2.04
N GLU A 94 -5.23 -8.34 0.93
CA GLU A 94 -6.60 -8.13 0.45
C GLU A 94 -7.68 -8.65 1.42
N ASN A 95 -7.33 -9.60 2.30
CA ASN A 95 -8.23 -10.23 3.25
C ASN A 95 -7.90 -9.92 4.72
N THR A 96 -7.10 -8.87 4.98
CA THR A 96 -6.71 -8.49 6.35
C THR A 96 -7.71 -7.54 7.01
N ASP A 97 -7.97 -6.39 6.41
CA ASP A 97 -8.91 -5.39 6.92
C ASP A 97 -9.42 -4.54 5.76
N ASN A 98 -10.70 -4.68 5.44
CA ASN A 98 -11.31 -4.01 4.29
C ASN A 98 -11.42 -2.50 4.43
N ILE A 99 -11.32 -1.96 5.67
CA ILE A 99 -11.48 -0.54 5.94
C ILE A 99 -10.17 0.21 5.78
N ARG A 100 -9.01 -0.44 6.01
CA ARG A 100 -7.70 0.23 6.05
C ARG A 100 -6.61 -0.36 5.17
N CYS A 101 -6.86 -1.51 4.54
CA CYS A 101 -5.96 -2.15 3.56
C CYS A 101 -6.42 -1.86 2.12
N LYS A 102 -5.83 -2.53 1.13
CA LYS A 102 -6.12 -2.45 -0.32
C LYS A 102 -5.59 -1.18 -0.99
N ASN A 103 -6.11 -0.87 -2.17
CA ASN A 103 -5.77 0.33 -2.94
C ASN A 103 -6.65 1.51 -2.52
N LEU A 104 -6.20 2.73 -2.76
CA LEU A 104 -6.95 3.95 -2.44
C LEU A 104 -8.29 4.02 -3.16
N ILE A 105 -8.37 3.48 -4.39
CA ILE A 105 -9.62 3.38 -5.15
C ILE A 105 -10.73 2.63 -4.39
N ASN A 106 -10.38 1.68 -3.53
CA ASN A 106 -11.34 0.91 -2.72
C ASN A 106 -11.91 1.73 -1.54
N HIS A 107 -11.40 2.92 -1.33
CA HIS A 107 -11.76 3.86 -0.26
C HIS A 107 -12.26 5.20 -0.82
N ASP A 108 -12.84 5.19 -2.03
CA ASP A 108 -13.40 6.36 -2.72
C ASP A 108 -12.38 7.46 -3.04
N ILE A 109 -11.08 7.18 -2.96
CA ILE A 109 -10.02 8.07 -3.40
C ILE A 109 -9.75 7.80 -4.87
N THR A 110 -10.52 8.46 -5.73
CA THR A 110 -10.65 8.10 -7.16
C THR A 110 -9.96 9.07 -8.11
N SER A 111 -9.68 10.30 -7.66
CA SER A 111 -9.20 11.39 -8.50
C SER A 111 -7.91 11.99 -7.94
N PRO A 112 -6.95 12.39 -8.80
CA PRO A 112 -5.79 13.16 -8.35
C PRO A 112 -6.16 14.58 -7.88
N LYS A 113 -7.30 15.12 -8.35
CA LYS A 113 -7.76 16.45 -7.94
C LYS A 113 -8.31 16.41 -6.53
N ASN A 114 -7.76 17.23 -5.64
CA ASN A 114 -8.12 17.27 -4.22
C ASN A 114 -7.93 15.93 -3.51
N LEU A 115 -6.92 15.16 -3.90
CA LEU A 115 -6.65 13.82 -3.37
C LEU A 115 -6.44 13.85 -1.85
N ILE A 116 -5.76 14.88 -1.35
CA ILE A 116 -5.54 15.06 0.10
C ILE A 116 -6.88 15.17 0.84
N ASN A 117 -7.84 15.94 0.30
CA ASN A 117 -9.16 16.07 0.93
C ASN A 117 -9.94 14.74 0.90
N GLN A 118 -9.87 13.98 -0.21
CA GLN A 118 -10.43 12.63 -0.29
C GLN A 118 -9.78 11.71 0.77
N TYR A 119 -8.48 11.82 0.99
CA TYR A 119 -7.79 11.05 2.02
C TYR A 119 -8.19 11.46 3.44
N ILE A 120 -8.42 12.76 3.69
CA ILE A 120 -8.97 13.26 4.96
C ILE A 120 -10.39 12.72 5.19
N ASP A 121 -11.24 12.73 4.16
CA ASP A 121 -12.58 12.16 4.25
C ASP A 121 -12.55 10.65 4.55
N TYR A 122 -11.60 9.93 3.98
CA TYR A 122 -11.35 8.53 4.31
C TYR A 122 -10.99 8.36 5.81
N LEU A 123 -10.15 9.23 6.40
CA LEU A 123 -9.82 9.16 7.83
C LEU A 123 -11.02 9.32 8.76
N LYS A 124 -12.13 9.96 8.29
CA LYS A 124 -13.38 10.10 9.05
C LYS A 124 -14.08 8.78 9.31
N VAL A 125 -13.89 7.81 8.41
CA VAL A 125 -14.59 6.52 8.48
C VAL A 125 -13.71 5.39 9.00
N VAL A 126 -12.39 5.55 9.04
CA VAL A 126 -11.48 4.53 9.57
C VAL A 126 -11.49 4.53 11.10
N PRO A 127 -11.94 3.44 11.77
CA PRO A 127 -11.88 3.34 13.22
C PRO A 127 -10.43 3.36 13.73
N GLY A 128 -10.18 4.11 14.81
CA GLY A 128 -8.88 4.05 15.49
C GLY A 128 -8.70 2.70 16.20
N ILE A 129 -7.48 2.19 16.19
CA ILE A 129 -7.07 0.99 16.94
C ILE A 129 -6.45 1.42 18.27
N PHE A 130 -5.59 2.45 18.20
CA PHE A 130 -4.87 3.00 19.35
C PHE A 130 -4.63 4.50 19.19
N GLN A 131 -4.23 5.13 20.27
CA GLN A 131 -3.86 6.55 20.34
C GLN A 131 -2.66 6.74 21.26
N LEU A 132 -2.09 7.94 21.28
CA LEU A 132 -1.15 8.35 22.29
C LEU A 132 -1.90 8.84 23.53
N GLY A 133 -1.57 8.29 24.68
CA GLY A 133 -2.01 8.78 25.99
C GLY A 133 -1.24 10.05 26.39
N GLN A 134 -1.64 10.66 27.51
CA GLN A 134 -1.00 11.88 28.03
C GLN A 134 0.48 11.67 28.43
N ASP A 135 0.84 10.45 28.74
CA ASP A 135 2.22 10.02 29.05
C ASP A 135 3.03 9.63 27.82
N GLY A 136 2.45 9.75 26.61
CA GLY A 136 3.06 9.34 25.35
C GLY A 136 3.03 7.81 25.09
N LEU A 137 2.41 7.02 25.96
CA LEU A 137 2.27 5.59 25.78
C LEU A 137 1.08 5.26 24.86
N ILE A 138 1.16 4.12 24.20
CA ILE A 138 0.06 3.62 23.35
C ILE A 138 -1.06 3.08 24.23
N GLU A 139 -2.28 3.53 23.97
CA GLU A 139 -3.50 3.05 24.60
C GLU A 139 -4.61 2.78 23.56
N PRO A 140 -5.60 1.92 23.86
CA PRO A 140 -6.74 1.71 22.96
C PRO A 140 -7.53 3.00 22.74
N THR A 141 -8.13 3.15 21.56
CA THR A 141 -9.00 4.30 21.26
C THR A 141 -10.37 3.85 20.77
N LYS A 142 -11.31 4.79 20.72
CA LYS A 142 -12.65 4.64 20.15
C LYS A 142 -12.91 5.78 19.15
N GLY A 143 -13.82 5.54 18.22
CA GLY A 143 -14.15 6.50 17.18
C GLY A 143 -13.22 6.40 15.97
N SER A 144 -13.36 7.34 15.03
CA SER A 144 -12.52 7.37 13.83
C SER A 144 -11.19 8.07 14.09
N LEU A 145 -10.23 7.83 13.19
CA LEU A 145 -8.90 8.46 13.27
C LEU A 145 -9.02 9.99 13.25
N LEU A 146 -9.85 10.54 12.36
CA LEU A 146 -10.01 12.00 12.27
C LEU A 146 -10.74 12.59 13.49
N ASN A 147 -11.80 11.95 14.00
CA ASN A 147 -12.52 12.43 15.18
C ASN A 147 -11.58 12.65 16.37
N ARG A 148 -10.64 11.72 16.56
CA ARG A 148 -9.64 11.86 17.63
C ARG A 148 -8.74 13.07 17.43
N LEU A 149 -8.26 13.30 16.21
CA LEU A 149 -7.42 14.47 15.90
C LEU A 149 -8.19 15.78 16.10
N GLU A 150 -9.45 15.85 15.64
CA GLU A 150 -10.31 17.01 15.85
C GLU A 150 -10.61 17.30 17.33
N GLU A 151 -10.75 16.25 18.16
CA GLU A 151 -10.92 16.44 19.61
C GLU A 151 -9.69 17.03 20.28
N LEU A 152 -8.50 16.61 19.85
CA LEU A 152 -7.24 17.15 20.35
C LEU A 152 -7.04 18.61 19.89
N ASP A 153 -7.34 18.89 18.63
CA ASP A 153 -7.24 20.25 18.06
C ASP A 153 -8.16 21.24 18.77
N LYS A 154 -9.44 20.88 19.00
CA LYS A 154 -10.39 21.70 19.78
C LYS A 154 -9.93 22.02 21.20
N LYS A 155 -9.03 21.22 21.77
CA LYS A 155 -8.45 21.41 23.10
C LYS A 155 -7.08 22.08 23.07
N ASP A 156 -6.60 22.47 21.89
CA ASP A 156 -5.24 23.00 21.66
C ASP A 156 -4.13 22.06 22.13
N ASN A 157 -4.38 20.76 22.00
CA ASN A 157 -3.47 19.66 22.43
C ASN A 157 -2.98 18.80 21.28
N LEU A 158 -3.34 19.09 20.03
CA LEU A 158 -2.93 18.32 18.86
C LEU A 158 -1.43 18.49 18.61
N THR A 159 -0.72 17.38 18.50
CA THR A 159 0.71 17.34 18.17
C THR A 159 0.98 16.64 16.84
N GLY A 160 2.17 16.85 16.28
CA GLY A 160 2.63 16.11 15.10
C GLY A 160 2.72 14.60 15.31
N GLU A 161 3.00 14.15 16.55
CA GLU A 161 3.05 12.72 16.88
C GLU A 161 1.65 12.09 16.92
N ASP A 162 0.60 12.83 17.31
CA ASP A 162 -0.78 12.35 17.23
C ASP A 162 -1.19 12.12 15.77
N ILE A 163 -0.88 13.07 14.89
CA ILE A 163 -1.14 12.94 13.44
C ILE A 163 -0.39 11.73 12.88
N LYS A 164 0.88 11.59 13.21
CA LYS A 164 1.70 10.46 12.79
C LYS A 164 1.17 9.14 13.31
N CYS A 165 0.75 9.08 14.58
CA CYS A 165 0.12 7.93 15.21
C CYS A 165 -1.15 7.50 14.46
N ALA A 166 -2.01 8.45 14.08
CA ALA A 166 -3.22 8.18 13.31
C ALA A 166 -2.90 7.64 11.91
N LEU A 167 -2.04 8.32 11.15
CA LEU A 167 -1.67 7.92 9.79
C LEU A 167 -0.96 6.57 9.72
N HIS A 168 -0.27 6.15 10.77
CA HIS A 168 0.37 4.84 10.85
C HIS A 168 -0.63 3.67 10.99
N GLN A 169 -1.91 3.94 11.21
CA GLN A 169 -2.96 2.93 11.29
C GLN A 169 -3.67 2.69 9.95
N ILE A 170 -3.23 3.35 8.87
CA ILE A 170 -3.65 3.09 7.50
C ILE A 170 -2.65 2.12 6.86
N PHE A 171 -3.17 1.09 6.18
CA PHE A 171 -2.37 0.02 5.60
C PHE A 171 -2.65 -0.17 4.11
N THR A 172 -3.13 0.88 3.44
CA THR A 172 -3.29 0.90 1.97
C THR A 172 -1.97 0.64 1.26
N ASN A 173 -2.03 0.15 0.04
CA ASN A 173 -0.84 -0.14 -0.76
C ASN A 173 0.00 1.11 -1.05
N VAL A 174 -0.64 2.27 -1.10
CA VAL A 174 0.00 3.59 -1.06
C VAL A 174 -0.50 4.32 0.17
N ARG A 175 0.39 4.75 1.03
CA ARG A 175 0.06 5.41 2.30
C ARG A 175 0.65 6.82 2.36
N LEU A 176 -0.19 7.78 2.72
CA LEU A 176 0.22 9.15 3.01
C LEU A 176 0.62 9.29 4.48
N LYS A 177 1.76 9.91 4.67
CA LYS A 177 2.26 10.40 5.97
C LYS A 177 2.87 11.79 5.74
N ASN A 178 3.98 12.12 6.43
CA ASN A 178 4.88 13.21 6.04
C ASN A 178 5.73 12.89 4.80
N LEU A 179 5.50 11.74 4.20
CA LEU A 179 6.11 11.18 3.00
C LEU A 179 5.10 10.24 2.34
N ILE A 180 5.40 9.80 1.12
CA ILE A 180 4.59 8.82 0.38
C ILE A 180 5.25 7.45 0.56
N GLU A 181 4.53 6.49 1.10
CA GLU A 181 5.03 5.13 1.31
C GLU A 181 4.33 4.15 0.37
N ILE A 182 5.12 3.48 -0.46
CA ILE A 182 4.65 2.43 -1.38
C ILE A 182 4.89 1.07 -0.72
N ARG A 183 3.85 0.22 -0.64
CA ARG A 183 3.82 -0.96 0.21
C ARG A 183 3.47 -2.27 -0.50
N GLY A 184 3.08 -2.21 -1.78
CA GLY A 184 2.50 -3.33 -2.51
C GLY A 184 3.46 -4.46 -2.91
N ALA A 185 4.78 -4.24 -2.88
CA ALA A 185 5.75 -5.24 -3.30
C ALA A 185 5.96 -6.33 -2.23
N ASP A 186 5.96 -7.60 -2.65
CA ASP A 186 6.47 -8.71 -1.85
C ASP A 186 7.99 -8.58 -1.66
N ARG A 187 8.58 -9.38 -0.77
CA ARG A 187 10.04 -9.48 -0.67
C ARG A 187 10.56 -10.33 -1.82
N PRO A 188 11.35 -9.77 -2.75
CA PRO A 188 11.96 -10.53 -3.84
C PRO A 188 12.94 -11.60 -3.32
N PRO A 189 13.41 -12.51 -4.19
CA PRO A 189 14.49 -13.44 -3.87
C PRO A 189 15.74 -12.71 -3.38
N ILE A 190 16.58 -13.42 -2.62
CA ILE A 190 17.87 -12.90 -2.11
C ILE A 190 18.70 -12.37 -3.27
N GLY A 191 19.21 -11.15 -3.13
CA GLY A 191 20.01 -10.44 -4.13
C GLY A 191 19.17 -9.56 -5.09
N TYR A 192 17.85 -9.61 -5.03
CA TYR A 192 16.94 -8.80 -5.83
C TYR A 192 16.10 -7.82 -5.02
N GLU A 193 16.42 -7.61 -3.75
CA GLU A 193 15.65 -6.76 -2.83
C GLU A 193 15.51 -5.31 -3.33
N MET A 194 16.49 -4.84 -4.10
CA MET A 194 16.47 -3.51 -4.68
C MET A 194 15.63 -3.37 -5.96
N ALA A 195 15.13 -4.47 -6.54
CA ALA A 195 14.34 -4.41 -7.76
C ALA A 195 13.03 -3.58 -7.61
N PRO A 196 12.21 -3.75 -6.56
CA PRO A 196 11.06 -2.87 -6.33
C PRO A 196 11.48 -1.40 -6.12
N VAL A 197 12.59 -1.16 -5.42
CA VAL A 197 13.11 0.19 -5.19
C VAL A 197 13.48 0.85 -6.50
N SER A 198 14.24 0.16 -7.36
CA SER A 198 14.64 0.65 -8.68
C SER A 198 13.44 0.93 -9.57
N PHE A 199 12.47 0.00 -9.63
CA PHE A 199 11.23 0.18 -10.38
C PHE A 199 10.50 1.48 -10.00
N TRP A 200 10.20 1.64 -8.72
CA TRP A 200 9.47 2.81 -8.22
C TRP A 200 10.27 4.10 -8.35
N THR A 201 11.59 4.06 -8.11
CA THR A 201 12.47 5.22 -8.32
C THR A 201 12.43 5.67 -9.79
N GLY A 202 12.53 4.73 -10.73
CA GLY A 202 12.51 5.05 -12.15
C GLY A 202 11.21 5.71 -12.60
N ILE A 203 10.05 5.22 -12.15
CA ILE A 203 8.76 5.76 -12.61
C ILE A 203 8.28 7.00 -11.85
N LEU A 204 8.69 7.23 -10.60
CA LEU A 204 8.14 8.32 -9.79
C LEU A 204 9.03 9.56 -9.70
N THR A 205 10.35 9.40 -9.72
CA THR A 205 11.27 10.51 -9.42
C THR A 205 11.73 11.29 -10.66
N VAL A 206 11.32 10.87 -11.85
CA VAL A 206 11.59 11.58 -13.11
C VAL A 206 10.27 12.13 -13.64
N GLU A 207 10.14 13.46 -13.70
CA GLU A 207 8.88 14.13 -14.04
C GLU A 207 8.35 13.74 -15.43
N SER A 208 9.21 13.62 -16.45
CA SER A 208 8.84 13.23 -17.80
C SER A 208 8.18 11.85 -17.81
N VAL A 209 8.78 10.88 -17.14
CA VAL A 209 8.28 9.50 -17.03
C VAL A 209 6.98 9.45 -16.21
N ARG A 210 6.95 10.11 -15.06
CA ARG A 210 5.75 10.17 -14.21
C ARG A 210 4.56 10.80 -14.95
N SER A 211 4.80 11.89 -15.67
CA SER A 211 3.77 12.58 -16.45
C SER A 211 3.25 11.73 -17.63
N GLU A 212 4.09 10.90 -18.25
CA GLU A 212 3.64 9.96 -19.29
C GLU A 212 2.68 8.92 -18.69
N ILE A 213 3.04 8.33 -17.55
CA ILE A 213 2.17 7.39 -16.84
C ILE A 213 0.87 8.09 -16.42
N PHE A 214 0.95 9.28 -15.84
CA PHE A 214 -0.21 10.05 -15.40
C PHE A 214 -1.21 10.31 -16.54
N LYS A 215 -0.74 10.70 -17.73
CA LYS A 215 -1.60 10.92 -18.92
C LYS A 215 -2.39 9.67 -19.33
N GLU A 216 -1.82 8.50 -19.13
CA GLU A 216 -2.50 7.24 -19.40
C GLU A 216 -3.53 6.91 -18.30
N VAL A 217 -3.08 6.88 -17.04
CA VAL A 217 -3.89 6.36 -15.93
C VAL A 217 -5.02 7.31 -15.49
N ILE A 218 -4.93 8.61 -15.80
CA ILE A 218 -5.99 9.58 -15.50
C ILE A 218 -7.31 9.26 -16.21
N ASN A 219 -7.25 8.52 -17.32
CA ASN A 219 -8.41 8.12 -18.11
C ASN A 219 -9.00 6.76 -17.68
N TRP A 220 -8.38 6.08 -16.72
CA TRP A 220 -8.86 4.77 -16.26
C TRP A 220 -10.10 4.95 -15.36
N SER A 221 -11.17 4.26 -15.73
CA SER A 221 -12.38 4.22 -14.89
C SER A 221 -12.17 3.43 -13.61
N TYR A 222 -13.14 3.53 -12.69
CA TYR A 222 -13.17 2.70 -11.48
C TYR A 222 -13.10 1.21 -11.83
N GLU A 223 -13.92 0.79 -12.79
CA GLU A 223 -14.01 -0.59 -13.25
C GLU A 223 -12.68 -1.07 -13.87
N ASP A 224 -12.01 -0.20 -14.64
CA ASP A 224 -10.69 -0.49 -15.19
C ASP A 224 -9.67 -0.79 -14.12
N ARG A 225 -9.60 0.05 -13.08
CA ARG A 225 -8.65 -0.09 -11.96
C ARG A 225 -8.93 -1.34 -11.14
N ILE A 226 -10.20 -1.64 -10.86
CA ILE A 226 -10.60 -2.88 -10.15
C ILE A 226 -10.25 -4.12 -11.00
N LYS A 227 -10.58 -4.12 -12.28
CA LYS A 227 -10.22 -5.21 -13.20
C LYS A 227 -8.72 -5.42 -13.28
N PHE A 228 -7.95 -4.33 -13.29
CA PHE A 228 -6.50 -4.35 -13.33
C PHE A 228 -5.90 -4.97 -12.06
N ASN A 229 -6.40 -4.59 -10.88
CA ASN A 229 -6.00 -5.18 -9.62
C ASN A 229 -6.32 -6.69 -9.54
N ASN A 230 -7.51 -7.10 -9.96
CA ASN A 230 -7.92 -8.51 -9.95
C ASN A 230 -7.04 -9.37 -10.87
N ALA A 231 -6.62 -8.84 -12.02
CA ALA A 231 -5.69 -9.53 -12.91
C ALA A 231 -4.31 -9.72 -12.26
N ALA A 232 -3.83 -8.72 -11.50
CA ALA A 232 -2.59 -8.84 -10.74
C ALA A 232 -2.65 -9.93 -9.66
N LEU A 233 -3.77 -10.04 -8.96
CA LEU A 233 -3.96 -11.07 -7.92
C LEU A 233 -3.90 -12.49 -8.50
N SER A 234 -4.41 -12.70 -9.72
CA SER A 234 -4.39 -14.00 -10.39
C SER A 234 -3.05 -14.36 -11.01
N LEU A 235 -2.13 -13.40 -11.19
CA LEU A 235 -0.88 -13.50 -11.95
C LEU A 235 -1.08 -14.01 -13.39
N ASP A 236 -2.20 -13.67 -14.00
CA ASP A 236 -2.48 -13.98 -15.40
C ASP A 236 -2.06 -12.81 -16.31
N ASP A 237 -0.86 -12.90 -16.88
CA ASP A 237 -0.31 -11.90 -17.78
C ASP A 237 -0.99 -11.87 -19.16
N SER A 238 -1.76 -12.90 -19.48
CA SER A 238 -2.59 -12.99 -20.70
C SER A 238 -3.97 -12.34 -20.53
N ALA A 239 -4.37 -12.01 -19.31
CA ALA A 239 -5.67 -11.41 -19.01
C ALA A 239 -5.84 -10.09 -19.75
N THR A 240 -6.98 -9.93 -20.44
CA THR A 240 -7.35 -8.67 -21.08
C THR A 240 -7.84 -7.68 -20.03
N THR A 241 -7.22 -6.51 -20.00
CA THR A 241 -7.43 -5.47 -18.99
C THR A 241 -7.82 -4.13 -19.63
N VAL A 242 -7.31 -3.02 -19.10
CA VAL A 242 -7.61 -1.66 -19.56
C VAL A 242 -7.26 -1.48 -21.05
N GLY A 243 -8.12 -0.80 -21.77
CA GLY A 243 -7.92 -0.50 -23.19
C GLY A 243 -7.82 -1.75 -24.08
N ASN A 244 -8.43 -2.88 -23.68
CA ASN A 244 -8.33 -4.18 -24.34
C ASN A 244 -6.88 -4.71 -24.48
N LYS A 245 -5.95 -4.18 -23.71
CA LYS A 245 -4.56 -4.65 -23.68
C LYS A 245 -4.40 -5.81 -22.70
N LYS A 246 -3.48 -6.74 -23.00
CA LYS A 246 -3.10 -7.82 -22.09
C LYS A 246 -2.34 -7.25 -20.89
N TYR A 247 -2.39 -7.94 -19.74
CA TYR A 247 -1.64 -7.52 -18.56
C TYR A 247 -0.13 -7.45 -18.83
N SER A 248 0.42 -8.38 -19.62
CA SER A 248 1.81 -8.37 -20.06
C SER A 248 2.25 -7.08 -20.77
N TYR A 249 1.33 -6.40 -21.49
CA TYR A 249 1.63 -5.09 -22.08
C TYR A 249 1.98 -4.07 -21.00
N TRP A 250 1.20 -4.01 -19.93
CA TRP A 250 1.40 -3.04 -18.84
C TRP A 250 2.66 -3.34 -18.03
N ASN A 251 2.94 -4.64 -17.78
CA ASN A 251 4.18 -5.06 -17.15
C ASN A 251 5.41 -4.57 -17.93
N ASN A 252 5.41 -4.78 -19.25
CA ASN A 252 6.51 -4.38 -20.13
C ASN A 252 6.62 -2.85 -20.20
N TRP A 253 5.51 -2.15 -20.49
CA TRP A 253 5.49 -0.70 -20.63
C TRP A 253 6.02 0.02 -19.38
N LEU A 254 5.54 -0.36 -18.18
CA LEU A 254 6.01 0.24 -16.94
C LEU A 254 7.45 -0.15 -16.59
N SER A 255 7.88 -1.35 -16.94
CA SER A 255 9.28 -1.76 -16.76
C SER A 255 10.22 -0.96 -17.67
N ASP A 256 9.83 -0.75 -18.94
CA ASP A 256 10.60 0.07 -19.87
C ASP A 256 10.71 1.52 -19.41
N LEU A 257 9.59 2.10 -18.96
CA LEU A 257 9.57 3.44 -18.37
C LEU A 257 10.43 3.55 -17.10
N ALA A 258 10.42 2.54 -16.25
CA ALA A 258 11.29 2.51 -15.09
C ALA A 258 12.78 2.51 -15.48
N ILE A 259 13.15 1.75 -16.51
CA ILE A 259 14.54 1.74 -17.05
C ILE A 259 14.91 3.10 -17.64
N ILE A 260 14.00 3.74 -18.38
CA ILE A 260 14.22 5.11 -18.93
C ILE A 260 14.48 6.07 -17.79
N GLY A 261 13.62 6.10 -16.76
CA GLY A 261 13.79 7.01 -15.63
C GLY A 261 15.08 6.77 -14.84
N LEU A 262 15.49 5.51 -14.63
CA LEU A 262 16.77 5.20 -13.98
C LEU A 262 17.95 5.72 -14.81
N ARG A 263 17.92 5.57 -16.14
CA ARG A 263 18.98 6.09 -17.04
C ARG A 263 19.06 7.61 -17.00
N GLU A 264 17.93 8.31 -17.01
CA GLU A 264 17.89 9.78 -16.87
C GLU A 264 18.50 10.25 -15.54
N ARG A 265 18.40 9.43 -14.49
CA ARG A 265 19.06 9.68 -13.19
C ARG A 265 20.53 9.24 -13.14
N GLY A 266 21.09 8.69 -14.20
CA GLY A 266 22.46 8.15 -14.21
C GLY A 266 22.61 6.85 -13.39
N MET A 267 21.53 6.10 -13.21
CA MET A 267 21.49 4.83 -12.44
C MET A 267 21.35 3.60 -13.34
N GLY A 268 21.44 3.76 -14.65
CA GLY A 268 21.28 2.71 -15.66
C GLY A 268 22.57 2.15 -16.22
#